data_5e39c9851081a215fbb687c5e8e09688
#
_entry.id   5e39c9851081a215fbb687c5e8e09688
#
_cell.length_a   1.000
_cell.length_b   1.000
_cell.length_c   1.000
_cell.angle_alpha   90.00
_cell.angle_beta   90.00
_cell.angle_gamma   90.00
#
_symmetry.space_group_name_H-M   'P 1'
#
loop_
_entity.id
_entity.type
_entity.pdbx_description
1 polymer ?
#
loop_
_entity_poly.entity_id
_entity_poly.type
_entity_poly.pdbx_seq_one_letter_code
_entity_poly.pdbx_strand_id
1 'polypeptide(L)'
;DLAFEEAVFDNAFRAKYGKLITMVNQNKVLNTILYGPPGTGKTYKLREKYFERFTISESSISKEQFIINQVADLTWWQTFAIALYDLGKTSVNELLEHEIVQAKTSLSNAKNIRPIAWSRMQAHTVPECPNVNVVDRSEPSLFYKEADSEWYVVKDKVESLYPEGIK
;
A
#
# COMPACT_ATOMS: atom_id res chain seq x y z
N ASP A 1 -30.32 17.68 -12.08
CA ASP A 1 -29.16 18.59 -12.29
C ASP A 1 -28.28 18.52 -11.07
N LEU A 2 -27.43 17.51 -11.05
CA LEU A 2 -26.30 17.47 -10.13
C LEU A 2 -25.18 18.31 -10.75
N ALA A 3 -25.28 19.62 -10.55
CA ALA A 3 -24.14 20.49 -10.71
C ALA A 3 -23.10 20.07 -9.64
N PHE A 4 -22.16 19.24 -10.03
CA PHE A 4 -20.95 19.06 -9.23
C PHE A 4 -20.27 20.43 -9.20
N GLU A 5 -20.42 21.13 -8.06
CA GLU A 5 -19.74 22.38 -7.83
C GLU A 5 -18.24 22.18 -8.00
N GLU A 6 -17.64 22.90 -8.93
CA GLU A 6 -16.20 22.90 -9.21
C GLU A 6 -15.34 23.20 -7.96
N ALA A 7 -15.94 23.69 -6.90
CA ALA A 7 -15.28 24.07 -5.66
C ALA A 7 -14.79 22.90 -4.80
N VAL A 8 -15.20 21.65 -5.07
CA VAL A 8 -14.88 20.48 -4.22
C VAL A 8 -13.62 19.74 -4.64
N PHE A 9 -13.09 20.04 -5.83
CA PHE A 9 -11.86 19.37 -6.29
C PHE A 9 -10.64 20.22 -5.97
N ASP A 10 -9.87 19.77 -4.98
CA ASP A 10 -8.56 20.30 -4.65
C ASP A 10 -7.68 20.40 -5.92
N ASN A 11 -6.89 21.46 -6.03
CA ASN A 11 -5.94 21.69 -7.12
C ASN A 11 -4.97 20.49 -7.30
N ALA A 12 -4.63 19.79 -6.24
CA ALA A 12 -3.83 18.56 -6.26
C ALA A 12 -4.55 17.41 -7.00
N PHE A 13 -5.87 17.28 -6.81
CA PHE A 13 -6.67 16.28 -7.51
C PHE A 13 -6.75 16.60 -9.01
N ARG A 14 -6.95 17.86 -9.38
CA ARG A 14 -6.95 18.32 -10.79
C ARG A 14 -5.60 18.11 -11.46
N ALA A 15 -4.48 18.37 -10.77
CA ALA A 15 -3.15 18.13 -11.31
C ALA A 15 -2.89 16.64 -11.56
N LYS A 16 -3.32 15.78 -10.64
CA LYS A 16 -3.13 14.32 -10.72
C LYS A 16 -4.07 13.65 -11.72
N TYR A 17 -5.32 14.07 -11.77
CA TYR A 17 -6.39 13.41 -12.55
C TYR A 17 -6.94 14.28 -13.68
N GLY A 18 -6.43 15.48 -13.90
CA GLY A 18 -6.95 16.43 -14.88
C GLY A 18 -6.99 15.87 -16.31
N LYS A 19 -5.98 15.10 -16.72
CA LYS A 19 -6.00 14.41 -18.02
C LYS A 19 -7.13 13.38 -18.12
N LEU A 20 -7.39 12.63 -17.05
CA LEU A 20 -8.46 11.65 -16.99
C LEU A 20 -9.85 12.31 -17.07
N ILE A 21 -10.03 13.41 -16.33
CA ILE A 21 -11.28 14.21 -16.33
C ILE A 21 -11.53 14.82 -17.70
N THR A 22 -10.48 15.33 -18.36
CA THR A 22 -10.59 15.88 -19.72
C THR A 22 -10.95 14.80 -20.74
N MET A 23 -10.39 13.60 -20.61
CA MET A 23 -10.74 12.44 -21.44
C MET A 23 -12.19 11.99 -21.23
N VAL A 24 -12.69 12.00 -19.99
CA VAL A 24 -14.08 11.66 -19.65
C VAL A 24 -15.03 12.71 -20.23
N ASN A 25 -14.71 14.00 -20.15
CA ASN A 25 -15.55 15.08 -20.68
C ASN A 25 -15.60 15.15 -22.22
N GLN A 26 -14.58 14.63 -22.90
CA GLN A 26 -14.58 14.52 -24.37
C GLN A 26 -15.40 13.34 -24.90
N ASN A 27 -15.82 12.41 -24.01
CA ASN A 27 -16.58 11.23 -24.37
C ASN A 27 -17.99 11.31 -23.75
N LYS A 28 -18.95 11.74 -24.53
CA LYS A 28 -20.38 11.79 -24.13
C LYS A 28 -21.01 10.43 -23.77
N VAL A 29 -20.32 9.31 -23.98
CA VAL A 29 -20.84 7.96 -23.70
C VAL A 29 -19.77 7.11 -23.03
N LEU A 30 -19.90 6.88 -21.71
CA LEU A 30 -19.02 6.00 -20.91
C LEU A 30 -19.30 4.52 -21.12
N ASN A 31 -20.52 4.16 -21.49
CA ASN A 31 -20.94 2.78 -21.73
C ASN A 31 -21.35 2.61 -23.20
N THR A 32 -20.65 1.78 -23.94
CA THR A 32 -20.96 1.47 -25.33
C THR A 32 -21.13 -0.03 -25.50
N ILE A 33 -22.29 -0.45 -26.00
CA ILE A 33 -22.58 -1.84 -26.33
C ILE A 33 -22.49 -2.01 -27.84
N LEU A 34 -21.59 -2.88 -28.30
CA LEU A 34 -21.48 -3.25 -29.71
C LEU A 34 -22.42 -4.43 -29.99
N TYR A 35 -23.57 -4.14 -30.60
CA TYR A 35 -24.55 -5.15 -30.98
C TYR A 35 -24.48 -5.51 -32.46
N GLY A 36 -24.81 -6.76 -32.80
CA GLY A 36 -24.88 -7.26 -34.19
C GLY A 36 -24.54 -8.74 -34.30
N PRO A 37 -24.87 -9.38 -35.45
CA PRO A 37 -24.62 -10.79 -35.68
C PRO A 37 -23.09 -11.13 -35.68
N PRO A 38 -22.71 -12.41 -35.54
CA PRO A 38 -21.31 -12.85 -35.65
C PRO A 38 -20.69 -12.42 -37.00
N GLY A 39 -19.40 -12.10 -37.00
CA GLY A 39 -18.67 -11.73 -38.23
C GLY A 39 -18.82 -10.28 -38.69
N THR A 40 -19.58 -9.42 -38.00
CA THR A 40 -19.80 -8.01 -38.42
C THR A 40 -18.69 -7.05 -38.01
N GLY A 41 -17.50 -7.53 -37.66
CA GLY A 41 -16.35 -6.67 -37.32
C GLY A 41 -16.40 -5.97 -35.97
N LYS A 42 -17.25 -6.41 -35.03
CA LYS A 42 -17.37 -5.81 -33.69
C LYS A 42 -16.02 -5.79 -32.95
N THR A 43 -15.31 -6.92 -32.97
CA THR A 43 -13.98 -7.03 -32.33
C THR A 43 -12.94 -6.16 -33.00
N TYR A 44 -12.98 -6.03 -34.33
CA TYR A 44 -12.12 -5.12 -35.07
C TYR A 44 -12.37 -3.67 -34.65
N LYS A 45 -13.63 -3.24 -34.64
CA LYS A 45 -14.02 -1.89 -34.21
C LYS A 45 -13.67 -1.62 -32.75
N LEU A 46 -13.77 -2.62 -31.86
CA LEU A 46 -13.35 -2.53 -30.48
C LEU A 46 -11.84 -2.26 -30.38
N ARG A 47 -11.01 -3.01 -31.12
CA ARG A 47 -9.56 -2.83 -31.14
C ARG A 47 -9.15 -1.47 -31.71
N GLU A 48 -9.69 -1.10 -32.86
CA GLU A 48 -9.27 0.09 -33.59
C GLU A 48 -9.68 1.39 -32.91
N LYS A 49 -10.90 1.44 -32.33
CA LYS A 49 -11.45 2.68 -31.78
C LYS A 49 -11.37 2.83 -30.29
N TYR A 50 -11.34 1.70 -29.57
CA TYR A 50 -11.57 1.71 -28.14
C TYR A 50 -10.37 1.20 -27.33
N PHE A 51 -9.57 0.26 -27.82
CA PHE A 51 -8.44 -0.26 -27.05
C PHE A 51 -7.41 0.81 -26.75
N GLU A 52 -6.89 1.53 -27.72
CA GLU A 52 -5.91 2.60 -27.48
C GLU A 52 -6.44 3.71 -26.56
N ARG A 53 -7.76 3.92 -26.59
CA ARG A 53 -8.41 5.01 -25.87
C ARG A 53 -8.76 4.65 -24.42
N PHE A 54 -9.06 3.38 -24.14
CA PHE A 54 -9.53 2.89 -22.84
C PHE A 54 -8.62 1.84 -22.21
N THR A 55 -7.59 1.40 -22.90
CA THR A 55 -6.55 0.54 -22.35
C THR A 55 -5.39 1.43 -21.93
N ILE A 56 -5.18 1.55 -20.64
CA ILE A 56 -3.92 2.04 -20.12
C ILE A 56 -2.95 0.90 -20.37
N SER A 57 -1.89 1.13 -21.16
CA SER A 57 -0.77 0.20 -21.18
C SER A 57 -0.28 0.12 -19.74
N GLU A 58 -0.53 -1.01 -19.08
CA GLU A 58 0.21 -1.31 -17.87
C GLU A 58 1.68 -1.27 -18.27
N SER A 59 2.35 -0.17 -17.94
CA SER A 59 3.79 -0.22 -17.79
C SER A 59 3.99 -1.33 -16.77
N SER A 60 4.60 -2.43 -17.16
CA SER A 60 4.91 -3.54 -16.27
C SER A 60 5.83 -3.00 -15.19
N ILE A 61 5.21 -2.49 -14.12
CA ILE A 61 5.94 -2.09 -12.92
C ILE A 61 6.57 -3.37 -12.41
N SER A 62 7.90 -3.39 -12.26
CA SER A 62 8.54 -4.55 -11.68
C SER A 62 8.00 -4.80 -10.26
N LYS A 63 8.09 -6.06 -9.78
CA LYS A 63 7.65 -6.40 -8.42
C LYS A 63 8.32 -5.46 -7.40
N GLU A 64 9.61 -5.19 -7.57
CA GLU A 64 10.38 -4.31 -6.69
C GLU A 64 9.81 -2.88 -6.70
N GLN A 65 9.53 -2.33 -7.88
CA GLN A 65 8.96 -0.99 -7.98
C GLN A 65 7.55 -0.90 -7.40
N PHE A 66 6.77 -1.97 -7.54
CA PHE A 66 5.45 -2.06 -6.91
C PHE A 66 5.57 -2.01 -5.38
N ILE A 67 6.46 -2.84 -4.80
CA ILE A 67 6.69 -2.87 -3.35
C ILE A 67 7.19 -1.49 -2.86
N ILE A 68 8.16 -0.89 -3.55
CA ILE A 68 8.68 0.45 -3.23
C ILE A 68 7.55 1.48 -3.18
N ASN A 69 6.65 1.47 -4.16
CA ASN A 69 5.51 2.40 -4.20
C ASN A 69 4.54 2.16 -3.04
N GLN A 70 4.30 0.90 -2.65
CA GLN A 70 3.42 0.57 -1.53
C GLN A 70 3.99 1.01 -0.17
N VAL A 71 5.30 0.86 0.03
CA VAL A 71 5.93 1.20 1.32
C VAL A 71 6.28 2.69 1.46
N ALA A 72 6.20 3.47 0.39
CA ALA A 72 6.60 4.88 0.39
C ALA A 72 5.90 5.68 1.50
N ASP A 73 4.59 5.52 1.62
CA ASP A 73 3.73 6.25 2.57
C ASP A 73 3.63 5.58 3.95
N LEU A 74 4.18 4.38 4.13
CA LEU A 74 4.16 3.68 5.41
C LEU A 74 5.15 4.30 6.40
N THR A 75 4.78 4.33 7.67
CA THR A 75 5.72 4.60 8.76
C THR A 75 6.61 3.38 9.04
N TRP A 76 7.72 3.57 9.75
CA TRP A 76 8.61 2.45 10.10
C TRP A 76 7.92 1.36 10.93
N TRP A 77 7.10 1.73 11.91
CA TRP A 77 6.39 0.72 12.71
C TRP A 77 5.39 -0.07 11.87
N GLN A 78 4.69 0.57 10.92
CA GLN A 78 3.79 -0.13 9.99
C GLN A 78 4.56 -1.11 9.10
N THR A 79 5.70 -0.69 8.57
CA THR A 79 6.57 -1.55 7.76
C THR A 79 7.01 -2.79 8.54
N PHE A 80 7.44 -2.63 9.80
CA PHE A 80 7.83 -3.77 10.64
C PHE A 80 6.64 -4.63 11.04
N ALA A 81 5.47 -4.03 11.28
CA ALA A 81 4.25 -4.77 11.61
C ALA A 81 3.82 -5.69 10.44
N ILE A 82 3.84 -5.18 9.20
CA ILE A 82 3.51 -5.96 8.01
C ILE A 82 4.52 -7.10 7.82
N ALA A 83 5.82 -6.80 7.92
CA ALA A 83 6.86 -7.81 7.76
C ALA A 83 6.78 -8.92 8.84
N LEU A 84 6.51 -8.56 10.10
CA LEU A 84 6.31 -9.54 11.17
C LEU A 84 4.97 -10.29 11.07
N TYR A 85 3.95 -9.68 10.45
CA TYR A 85 2.69 -10.37 10.18
C TYR A 85 2.88 -11.51 9.17
N ASP A 86 3.73 -11.29 8.16
CA ASP A 86 4.10 -12.27 7.14
C ASP A 86 5.06 -13.35 7.69
N LEU A 87 6.16 -12.93 8.31
CA LEU A 87 7.19 -13.83 8.86
C LEU A 87 6.69 -14.62 10.08
N GLY A 88 5.73 -14.08 10.83
CA GLY A 88 5.38 -14.60 12.16
C GLY A 88 6.42 -14.24 13.21
N LYS A 89 6.75 -15.22 14.08
CA LYS A 89 7.76 -15.05 15.12
C LYS A 89 9.16 -15.16 14.52
N THR A 90 9.98 -14.11 14.68
CA THR A 90 11.30 -14.05 14.04
C THR A 90 12.29 -13.14 14.76
N SER A 91 13.57 -13.28 14.42
CA SER A 91 14.65 -12.42 14.91
C SER A 91 14.67 -11.05 14.19
N VAL A 92 15.29 -10.04 14.84
CA VAL A 92 15.47 -8.73 14.19
C VAL A 92 16.33 -8.84 12.92
N ASN A 93 17.25 -9.80 12.84
CA ASN A 93 18.09 -9.99 11.66
C ASN A 93 17.24 -10.40 10.45
N GLU A 94 16.41 -11.43 10.61
CA GLU A 94 15.51 -11.92 9.56
C GLU A 94 14.48 -10.85 9.18
N LEU A 95 13.93 -10.13 10.17
CA LEU A 95 13.04 -9.00 9.90
C LEU A 95 13.68 -7.96 9.00
N LEU A 96 14.95 -7.61 9.23
CA LEU A 96 15.66 -6.62 8.41
C LEU A 96 15.96 -7.11 6.99
N GLU A 97 16.01 -8.41 6.75
CA GLU A 97 16.18 -9.02 5.43
C GLU A 97 14.88 -9.11 4.62
N HIS A 98 13.74 -8.87 5.24
CA HIS A 98 12.44 -8.95 4.58
C HIS A 98 12.31 -7.92 3.45
N GLU A 99 11.74 -8.34 2.29
CA GLU A 99 11.67 -7.52 1.07
C GLU A 99 11.02 -6.14 1.29
N ILE A 100 9.96 -6.07 2.11
CA ILE A 100 9.26 -4.81 2.44
C ILE A 100 10.17 -3.88 3.25
N VAL A 101 10.94 -4.41 4.20
CA VAL A 101 11.87 -3.63 5.01
C VAL A 101 13.03 -3.13 4.16
N GLN A 102 13.56 -3.96 3.27
CA GLN A 102 14.60 -3.57 2.31
C GLN A 102 14.12 -2.48 1.36
N ALA A 103 12.89 -2.60 0.83
CA ALA A 103 12.29 -1.58 -0.02
C ALA A 103 12.13 -0.24 0.73
N LYS A 104 11.65 -0.25 1.97
CA LYS A 104 11.57 0.97 2.80
C LYS A 104 12.93 1.55 3.11
N THR A 105 13.94 0.69 3.32
CA THR A 105 15.32 1.10 3.56
C THR A 105 15.89 1.84 2.35
N SER A 106 15.63 1.37 1.14
CA SER A 106 16.09 2.02 -0.10
C SER A 106 15.54 3.44 -0.29
N LEU A 107 14.37 3.74 0.27
CA LEU A 107 13.76 5.07 0.27
C LEU A 107 14.29 5.98 1.39
N SER A 108 15.01 5.43 2.35
CA SER A 108 15.49 6.14 3.54
C SER A 108 16.94 6.56 3.39
N ASN A 109 17.28 7.71 3.96
CA ASN A 109 18.68 8.17 4.10
C ASN A 109 19.40 7.55 5.31
N ALA A 110 18.74 6.66 6.06
CA ALA A 110 19.29 6.06 7.27
C ALA A 110 20.36 5.01 6.92
N LYS A 111 21.59 5.20 7.42
CA LYS A 111 22.70 4.26 7.20
C LYS A 111 22.56 2.95 7.98
N ASN A 112 21.81 2.96 9.08
CA ASN A 112 21.60 1.79 9.92
C ASN A 112 20.16 1.74 10.40
N ILE A 113 19.42 0.73 9.97
CA ILE A 113 18.00 0.55 10.27
C ILE A 113 17.77 -0.18 11.60
N ARG A 114 18.76 -0.94 12.09
CA ARG A 114 18.63 -1.72 13.33
C ARG A 114 18.20 -0.87 14.55
N PRO A 115 18.80 0.29 14.83
CA PRO A 115 18.35 1.14 15.94
C PRO A 115 16.92 1.66 15.75
N ILE A 116 16.53 1.94 14.50
CA ILE A 116 15.16 2.36 14.17
C ILE A 116 14.19 1.22 14.44
N ALA A 117 14.51 0.00 14.02
CA ALA A 117 13.69 -1.18 14.27
C ALA A 117 13.49 -1.39 15.78
N TRP A 118 14.57 -1.40 16.56
CA TRP A 118 14.49 -1.53 18.01
C TRP A 118 13.64 -0.44 18.64
N SER A 119 13.89 0.82 18.34
CA SER A 119 13.17 1.96 18.88
C SER A 119 11.67 1.89 18.57
N ARG A 120 11.32 1.60 17.31
CA ARG A 120 9.91 1.58 16.88
C ARG A 120 9.15 0.37 17.39
N MET A 121 9.75 -0.80 17.37
CA MET A 121 9.10 -2.00 17.92
C MET A 121 8.91 -1.89 19.43
N GLN A 122 9.91 -1.38 20.17
CA GLN A 122 9.79 -1.16 21.61
C GLN A 122 8.71 -0.13 21.94
N ALA A 123 8.67 0.99 21.20
CA ALA A 123 7.66 2.04 21.44
C ALA A 123 6.22 1.52 21.22
N HIS A 124 6.00 0.62 20.30
CA HIS A 124 4.69 0.06 19.97
C HIS A 124 4.48 -1.38 20.54
N THR A 125 5.22 -1.72 21.60
CA THR A 125 5.05 -3.02 22.29
C THR A 125 3.82 -3.00 23.18
N VAL A 126 3.10 -4.13 23.21
CA VAL A 126 1.93 -4.30 24.10
C VAL A 126 2.30 -4.13 25.58
N PRO A 127 1.42 -3.55 26.41
CA PRO A 127 1.72 -3.30 27.83
C PRO A 127 2.04 -4.56 28.63
N GLU A 128 1.47 -5.69 28.22
CA GLU A 128 1.62 -6.99 28.88
C GLU A 128 2.97 -7.68 28.62
N CYS A 129 3.80 -7.11 27.72
CA CYS A 129 5.10 -7.69 27.37
C CYS A 129 6.14 -7.41 28.48
N PRO A 130 6.65 -8.44 29.20
CA PRO A 130 7.60 -8.25 30.29
C PRO A 130 9.04 -8.06 29.79
N ASN A 131 9.33 -8.42 28.53
CA ASN A 131 10.68 -8.46 27.97
C ASN A 131 11.12 -7.13 27.33
N VAL A 132 10.31 -6.08 27.49
CA VAL A 132 10.60 -4.73 26.99
C VAL A 132 10.41 -3.72 28.12
N ASN A 133 11.48 -3.04 28.46
CA ASN A 133 11.52 -2.10 29.60
C ASN A 133 11.37 -0.64 29.11
N VAL A 134 10.24 -0.34 28.43
CA VAL A 134 9.88 1.01 27.96
C VAL A 134 8.70 1.52 28.79
N VAL A 135 8.86 2.71 29.37
CA VAL A 135 7.84 3.33 30.21
C VAL A 135 6.78 4.00 29.32
N ASP A 136 7.20 4.79 28.35
CA ASP A 136 6.29 5.50 27.44
C ASP A 136 6.08 4.67 26.16
N ARG A 137 4.88 4.11 26.03
CA ARG A 137 4.48 3.33 24.86
C ARG A 137 3.56 4.16 23.97
N SER A 138 3.70 3.95 22.66
CA SER A 138 2.91 4.64 21.63
C SER A 138 1.80 3.74 21.12
N GLU A 139 0.64 4.30 20.86
CA GLU A 139 -0.41 3.58 20.16
C GLU A 139 -0.17 3.64 18.62
N PRO A 140 -0.56 2.58 17.90
CA PRO A 140 -1.12 1.32 18.39
C PRO A 140 -0.05 0.39 18.99
N SER A 141 -0.41 -0.34 20.05
CA SER A 141 0.45 -1.34 20.70
C SER A 141 0.27 -2.71 20.04
N LEU A 142 1.22 -3.13 19.24
CA LEU A 142 1.10 -4.29 18.33
C LEU A 142 2.15 -5.37 18.57
N PHE A 143 3.37 -4.96 18.98
CA PHE A 143 4.51 -5.87 19.04
C PHE A 143 4.61 -6.59 20.36
N TYR A 144 5.12 -7.80 20.31
CA TYR A 144 5.49 -8.59 21.47
C TYR A 144 6.91 -9.15 21.28
N LYS A 145 7.71 -9.07 22.32
CA LYS A 145 9.04 -9.64 22.39
C LYS A 145 9.07 -10.84 23.32
N GLU A 146 9.53 -11.97 22.82
CA GLU A 146 9.73 -13.17 23.64
C GLU A 146 11.03 -13.13 24.44
N ALA A 147 11.17 -14.07 25.38
CA ALA A 147 12.37 -14.21 26.21
C ALA A 147 13.62 -14.58 25.40
N ASP A 148 13.46 -15.29 24.29
CA ASP A 148 14.51 -15.66 23.33
C ASP A 148 14.93 -14.52 22.39
N SER A 149 14.39 -13.30 22.62
CA SER A 149 14.63 -12.09 21.82
C SER A 149 14.01 -12.10 20.42
N GLU A 150 13.13 -13.03 20.11
CA GLU A 150 12.31 -13.01 18.92
C GLU A 150 11.11 -12.06 19.09
N TRP A 151 10.64 -11.56 17.96
CA TRP A 151 9.53 -10.62 17.89
C TRP A 151 8.39 -11.17 17.04
N TYR A 152 7.18 -10.79 17.39
CA TYR A 152 6.00 -11.01 16.57
C TYR A 152 4.97 -9.89 16.75
N VAL A 153 3.99 -9.84 15.88
CA VAL A 153 2.82 -8.95 16.04
C VAL A 153 1.63 -9.73 16.59
N VAL A 154 0.86 -9.10 17.44
CA VAL A 154 -0.43 -9.62 17.93
C VAL A 154 -1.44 -9.49 16.79
N LYS A 155 -1.72 -10.59 16.08
CA LYS A 155 -2.51 -10.60 14.84
C LYS A 155 -3.88 -9.95 15.00
N ASP A 156 -4.62 -10.29 16.05
CA ASP A 156 -5.96 -9.73 16.32
C ASP A 156 -5.95 -8.19 16.40
N LYS A 157 -4.87 -7.61 16.97
CA LYS A 157 -4.71 -6.16 17.05
C LYS A 157 -4.40 -5.54 15.69
N VAL A 158 -3.60 -6.22 14.86
CA VAL A 158 -3.34 -5.77 13.49
C VAL A 158 -4.61 -5.84 12.65
N GLU A 159 -5.35 -6.94 12.71
CA GLU A 159 -6.60 -7.13 11.98
C GLU A 159 -7.67 -6.11 12.40
N SER A 160 -7.71 -5.71 13.67
CA SER A 160 -8.62 -4.67 14.15
C SER A 160 -8.31 -3.27 13.58
N LEU A 161 -7.06 -2.99 13.25
CA LEU A 161 -6.65 -1.72 12.61
C LEU A 161 -6.96 -1.71 11.11
N TYR A 162 -7.01 -2.87 10.48
CA TYR A 162 -7.26 -3.04 9.05
C TYR A 162 -8.42 -4.01 8.82
N PRO A 163 -9.67 -3.63 9.16
CA PRO A 163 -10.83 -4.53 9.10
C PRO A 163 -11.16 -4.99 7.66
N GLU A 164 -10.68 -4.28 6.64
CA GLU A 164 -10.83 -4.69 5.23
C GLU A 164 -9.76 -5.70 4.78
N GLY A 165 -8.92 -6.12 5.68
CA GLY A 165 -7.83 -7.06 5.45
C GLY A 165 -6.56 -6.37 4.95
N ILE A 166 -5.42 -6.99 5.28
CA ILE A 166 -4.14 -6.70 4.65
C ILE A 166 -4.17 -7.42 3.30
N LYS A 167 -4.59 -6.69 2.26
CA LYS A 167 -4.62 -7.22 0.88
C LYS A 167 -3.30 -6.98 0.19
#